data_b61d63fe817c1f4ff90ffa01d0c6ea95
#
_entry.id   b61d63fe817c1f4ff90ffa01d0c6ea95
#
_cell.length_a   1.000
_cell.length_b   1.000
_cell.length_c   1.000
_cell.angle_alpha   90.00
_cell.angle_beta   90.00
_cell.angle_gamma   90.00
#
_symmetry.space_group_name_H-M   'P 1'
#
loop_
_entity.id
_entity.type
_entity.pdbx_description
1 polymer ?
#
loop_
_entity_poly.entity_id
_entity_poly.type
_entity_poly.pdbx_seq_one_letter_code
_entity_poly.pdbx_strand_id
1 'polypeptide(L)'
;MPSLRVTPMPADANFHGDIFGGWIMSQVDLAGSIPASRRARGRVATVAVNSFVFKQPVLIGDLVTFYAAITRVGRTSVTVAVEVYAQRNPTDLVTVKVTEASLTYVATGADRRPREVPPG
;
A
#
# COMPACT_ATOMS: atom_id res chain seq x y z
N MET A 1 -11.63 -2.41 -7.52
CA MET A 1 -11.82 -2.66 -6.08
C MET A 1 -10.66 -2.10 -5.27
N PRO A 2 -10.91 -1.24 -4.30
CA PRO A 2 -9.85 -0.81 -3.42
C PRO A 2 -9.38 -1.95 -2.51
N SER A 3 -8.07 -1.97 -2.25
CA SER A 3 -7.45 -2.90 -1.31
C SER A 3 -7.65 -2.44 0.14
N LEU A 4 -7.62 -1.13 0.35
CA LEU A 4 -7.70 -0.52 1.67
C LEU A 4 -8.31 0.86 1.55
N ARG A 5 -9.05 1.27 2.59
CA ARG A 5 -9.65 2.59 2.66
C ARG A 5 -9.58 3.06 4.12
N VAL A 6 -8.91 4.19 4.35
CA VAL A 6 -8.61 4.67 5.71
C VAL A 6 -8.72 6.19 5.78
N THR A 7 -9.20 6.70 6.91
CA THR A 7 -9.12 8.12 7.22
C THR A 7 -8.04 8.32 8.29
N PRO A 8 -7.00 9.12 8.01
CA PRO A 8 -5.96 9.39 9.01
C PRO A 8 -6.52 10.24 10.15
N MET A 9 -5.95 10.02 11.32
CA MET A 9 -6.31 10.72 12.54
C MET A 9 -5.36 11.90 12.78
N PRO A 10 -5.73 12.89 13.62
CA PRO A 10 -4.82 13.99 13.96
C PRO A 10 -3.45 13.54 14.47
N ALA A 11 -3.38 12.42 15.17
CA ALA A 11 -2.11 11.86 15.67
C ALA A 11 -1.17 11.43 14.52
N ASP A 12 -1.68 11.25 13.31
CA ASP A 12 -0.90 10.86 12.14
C ASP A 12 -0.35 12.06 11.37
N ALA A 13 -0.66 13.28 11.82
CA ALA A 13 -0.26 14.51 11.17
C ALA A 13 1.03 15.07 11.76
N ASN A 14 1.79 15.76 10.90
CA ASN A 14 2.94 16.50 11.32
C ASN A 14 2.53 17.88 11.87
N PHE A 15 3.53 18.67 12.25
CA PHE A 15 3.37 20.01 12.83
C PHE A 15 2.59 20.97 11.92
N HIS A 16 2.65 20.76 10.59
CA HIS A 16 2.00 21.62 9.59
C HIS A 16 0.60 21.15 9.19
N GLY A 17 0.10 20.05 9.78
CA GLY A 17 -1.23 19.52 9.47
C GLY A 17 -1.25 18.54 8.29
N ASP A 18 -0.08 18.22 7.73
CA ASP A 18 0.05 17.18 6.71
C ASP A 18 0.26 15.83 7.38
N ILE A 19 -0.29 14.78 6.77
CA ILE A 19 -0.10 13.41 7.27
C ILE A 19 1.35 12.98 6.99
N PHE A 20 1.99 12.36 7.99
CA PHE A 20 3.34 11.85 7.83
C PHE A 20 3.46 10.87 6.66
N GLY A 21 4.52 11.05 5.86
CA GLY A 21 4.83 10.11 4.78
C GLY A 21 4.97 8.67 5.26
N GLY A 22 5.54 8.48 6.45
CA GLY A 22 5.67 7.16 7.07
C GLY A 22 4.33 6.47 7.34
N TRP A 23 3.30 7.24 7.70
CA TRP A 23 1.95 6.69 7.84
C TRP A 23 1.45 6.17 6.49
N ILE A 24 1.63 6.94 5.42
CA ILE A 24 1.22 6.53 4.07
C ILE A 24 2.00 5.30 3.64
N MET A 25 3.31 5.25 3.89
CA MET A 25 4.15 4.11 3.56
C MET A 25 3.68 2.84 4.27
N SER A 26 3.31 2.93 5.55
CA SER A 26 2.84 1.76 6.30
C SER A 26 1.50 1.26 5.76
N GLN A 27 0.60 2.15 5.38
CA GLN A 27 -0.69 1.78 4.79
C GLN A 27 -0.52 1.20 3.38
N VAL A 28 0.41 1.72 2.60
CA VAL A 28 0.75 1.18 1.27
C VAL A 28 1.28 -0.25 1.40
N ASP A 29 2.16 -0.49 2.37
CA ASP A 29 2.69 -1.83 2.62
C ASP A 29 1.56 -2.81 2.99
N LEU A 30 0.66 -2.40 3.87
CA LEU A 30 -0.50 -3.20 4.23
C LEU A 30 -1.38 -3.48 3.01
N ALA A 31 -1.70 -2.44 2.24
CA ALA A 31 -2.56 -2.57 1.05
C ALA A 31 -1.96 -3.53 0.02
N GLY A 32 -0.65 -3.42 -0.23
CA GLY A 32 0.05 -4.29 -1.17
C GLY A 32 0.17 -5.74 -0.68
N SER A 33 0.27 -5.94 0.63
CA SER A 33 0.36 -7.26 1.23
C SER A 33 -0.91 -8.11 1.02
N ILE A 34 -2.06 -7.48 0.86
CA ILE A 34 -3.34 -8.17 0.72
C ILE A 34 -3.36 -9.03 -0.56
N PRO A 35 -3.19 -8.47 -1.77
CA PRO A 35 -3.15 -9.31 -2.98
C PRO A 35 -1.92 -10.21 -3.00
N ALA A 36 -0.79 -9.78 -2.43
CA ALA A 36 0.41 -10.61 -2.37
C ALA A 36 0.18 -11.88 -1.54
N SER A 37 -0.43 -11.77 -0.36
CA SER A 37 -0.77 -12.92 0.49
C SER A 37 -1.75 -13.86 -0.19
N ARG A 38 -2.75 -13.32 -0.86
CA ARG A 38 -3.74 -14.11 -1.58
C ARG A 38 -3.10 -14.92 -2.69
N ARG A 39 -2.21 -14.28 -3.47
CA ARG A 39 -1.51 -14.94 -4.57
C ARG A 39 -0.54 -16.00 -4.05
N ALA A 40 0.15 -15.71 -2.96
CA ALA A 40 1.10 -16.64 -2.34
C ALA A 40 0.41 -17.73 -1.51
N ARG A 41 -0.89 -17.58 -1.25
CA ARG A 41 -1.68 -18.48 -0.41
C ARG A 41 -1.09 -18.67 0.98
N GLY A 42 -0.68 -17.56 1.59
CA GLY A 42 -0.12 -17.59 2.92
C GLY A 42 0.78 -16.41 3.20
N ARG A 43 1.70 -16.61 4.11
CA ARG A 43 2.55 -15.55 4.64
C ARG A 43 3.45 -14.95 3.56
N VAL A 44 3.57 -13.64 3.60
CA VAL A 44 4.55 -12.89 2.80
C VAL A 44 5.32 -11.94 3.73
N ALA A 45 6.52 -11.60 3.32
CA ALA A 45 7.33 -10.57 3.96
C ALA A 45 7.68 -9.51 2.93
N THR A 46 7.60 -8.25 3.32
CA THR A 46 8.06 -7.14 2.49
C THR A 46 9.58 -7.14 2.47
N VAL A 47 10.17 -7.26 1.29
CA VAL A 47 11.64 -7.30 1.15
C VAL A 47 12.21 -6.10 0.45
N ALA A 48 11.38 -5.37 -0.31
CA ALA A 48 11.85 -4.18 -1.01
C ALA A 48 10.71 -3.22 -1.28
N VAL A 49 11.02 -1.95 -1.16
CA VAL A 49 10.22 -0.86 -1.71
C VAL A 49 10.99 -0.38 -2.94
N ASN A 50 10.52 -0.78 -4.12
CA ASN A 50 11.24 -0.53 -5.37
C ASN A 50 11.14 0.94 -5.78
N SER A 51 9.99 1.55 -5.54
CA SER A 51 9.76 2.96 -5.79
C SER A 51 8.65 3.47 -4.88
N PHE A 52 8.73 4.73 -4.52
CA PHE A 52 7.72 5.39 -3.71
C PHE A 52 7.76 6.88 -4.03
N VAL A 53 6.70 7.38 -4.65
CA VAL A 53 6.63 8.78 -5.11
C VAL A 53 5.44 9.45 -4.46
N PHE A 54 5.70 10.54 -3.73
CA PHE A 54 4.67 11.41 -3.20
C PHE A 54 4.37 12.52 -4.20
N LYS A 55 3.12 12.63 -4.61
CA LYS A 55 2.68 13.63 -5.59
C LYS A 55 1.95 14.79 -4.93
N GLN A 56 1.14 14.51 -3.91
CA GLN A 56 0.32 15.46 -3.19
C GLN A 56 0.29 15.09 -1.72
N PRO A 57 0.19 16.07 -0.82
CA PRO A 57 0.04 15.75 0.61
C PRO A 57 -1.34 15.16 0.90
N VAL A 58 -1.40 14.31 1.92
CA VAL A 58 -2.64 13.85 2.53
C VAL A 58 -2.92 14.72 3.75
N LEU A 59 -4.15 15.15 3.88
CA LEU A 59 -4.58 16.06 4.95
C LEU A 59 -5.47 15.35 5.95
N ILE A 60 -5.53 15.89 7.16
CA ILE A 60 -6.48 15.42 8.19
C ILE A 60 -7.89 15.52 7.62
N GLY A 61 -8.67 14.46 7.79
CA GLY A 61 -10.05 14.40 7.29
C GLY A 61 -10.19 13.86 5.88
N ASP A 62 -9.10 13.65 5.15
CA ASP A 62 -9.17 13.00 3.85
C ASP A 62 -9.63 11.55 3.99
N LEU A 63 -10.39 11.07 3.02
CA LEU A 63 -10.62 9.64 2.86
C LEU A 63 -9.57 9.12 1.87
N VAL A 64 -8.69 8.25 2.35
CA VAL A 64 -7.56 7.74 1.57
C VAL A 64 -7.87 6.33 1.08
N THR A 65 -7.81 6.14 -0.22
CA THR A 65 -8.12 4.86 -0.88
C THR A 65 -6.87 4.33 -1.58
N PHE A 66 -6.59 3.06 -1.35
CA PHE A 66 -5.40 2.38 -1.85
C PHE A 66 -5.83 1.28 -2.82
N TYR A 67 -5.32 1.34 -4.03
CA TYR A 67 -5.53 0.32 -5.07
C TYR A 67 -4.22 -0.43 -5.27
N ALA A 68 -4.28 -1.74 -5.18
CA ALA A 68 -3.10 -2.59 -5.31
C ALA A 68 -3.33 -3.60 -6.43
N ALA A 69 -2.34 -3.76 -7.30
CA ALA A 69 -2.39 -4.70 -8.40
C ALA A 69 -1.05 -5.42 -8.53
N ILE A 70 -1.10 -6.74 -8.70
CA ILE A 70 0.10 -7.53 -8.94
C ILE A 70 0.63 -7.21 -10.34
N THR A 71 1.92 -6.87 -10.41
CA THR A 71 2.59 -6.57 -11.68
C THR A 71 3.53 -7.67 -12.12
N ARG A 72 4.00 -8.49 -11.18
CA ARG A 72 4.92 -9.58 -11.50
C ARG A 72 4.85 -10.67 -10.42
N VAL A 73 4.96 -11.91 -10.84
CA VAL A 73 5.13 -13.06 -9.95
C VAL A 73 6.43 -13.75 -10.33
N GLY A 74 7.37 -13.78 -9.40
CA GLY A 74 8.61 -14.53 -9.52
C GLY A 74 8.48 -15.91 -8.88
N ARG A 75 9.59 -16.63 -8.77
CA ARG A 75 9.57 -17.96 -8.16
C ARG A 75 9.15 -17.92 -6.69
N THR A 76 9.68 -16.98 -5.93
CA THR A 76 9.40 -16.81 -4.50
C THR A 76 8.79 -15.44 -4.19
N SER A 77 8.61 -14.59 -5.17
CA SER A 77 8.25 -13.19 -4.96
C SER A 77 6.99 -12.76 -5.70
N VAL A 78 6.35 -11.74 -5.17
CA VAL A 78 5.22 -11.06 -5.80
C VAL A 78 5.50 -9.56 -5.76
N THR A 79 5.45 -8.92 -6.90
CA THR A 79 5.60 -7.46 -7.00
C THR A 79 4.23 -6.84 -7.19
N VAL A 80 3.97 -5.79 -6.41
CA VAL A 80 2.67 -5.13 -6.36
C VAL A 80 2.84 -3.64 -6.60
N ALA A 81 2.05 -3.10 -7.51
CA ALA A 81 1.92 -1.65 -7.68
C ALA A 81 0.76 -1.14 -6.83
N VAL A 82 0.98 -0.06 -6.10
CA VAL A 82 -0.05 0.56 -5.28
C VAL A 82 -0.24 2.01 -5.71
N GLU A 83 -1.48 2.38 -5.97
CA GLU A 83 -1.87 3.76 -6.22
C GLU A 83 -2.74 4.26 -5.09
N VAL A 84 -2.48 5.47 -4.64
CA VAL A 84 -3.17 6.07 -3.48
C VAL A 84 -3.86 7.35 -3.91
N TYR A 85 -5.13 7.46 -3.55
CA TYR A 85 -5.97 8.62 -3.83
C TYR A 85 -6.57 9.15 -2.54
N ALA A 86 -6.69 10.47 -2.44
CA ALA A 86 -7.36 11.14 -1.33
C ALA A 86 -8.60 11.87 -1.84
N GLN A 87 -9.71 11.69 -1.14
CA GLN A 87 -10.95 12.42 -1.38
C GLN A 87 -11.13 13.47 -0.30
N ARG A 88 -11.34 14.70 -0.72
CA ARG A 88 -11.52 15.87 0.12
C ARG A 88 -12.87 16.50 -0.11
N ASN A 89 -13.29 17.33 0.85
CA ASN A 89 -14.43 18.18 0.72
C ASN A 89 -15.71 17.40 0.42
N PRO A 90 -16.37 16.84 1.45
CA PRO A 90 -17.49 15.90 1.28
C PRO A 90 -18.69 16.47 0.53
N THR A 91 -18.80 17.80 0.42
CA THR A 91 -19.92 18.43 -0.30
C THR A 91 -19.61 18.67 -1.78
N ASP A 92 -18.31 18.66 -2.14
CA ASP A 92 -17.86 18.88 -3.51
C ASP A 92 -16.61 18.03 -3.71
N LEU A 93 -16.82 16.76 -4.01
CA LEU A 93 -15.77 15.74 -4.02
C LEU A 93 -14.62 16.10 -4.94
N VAL A 94 -13.47 16.33 -4.34
CA VAL A 94 -12.21 16.48 -5.04
C VAL A 94 -11.37 15.25 -4.75
N THR A 95 -10.96 14.55 -5.81
CA THR A 95 -10.08 13.38 -5.72
C THR A 95 -8.72 13.75 -6.29
N VAL A 96 -7.68 13.53 -5.49
CA VAL A 96 -6.31 13.76 -5.93
C VAL A 96 -5.49 12.49 -5.80
N LYS A 97 -4.58 12.26 -6.73
CA LYS A 97 -3.64 11.17 -6.65
C LYS A 97 -2.47 11.62 -5.77
N VAL A 98 -2.24 10.90 -4.67
CA VAL A 98 -1.24 11.30 -3.67
C VAL A 98 0.06 10.51 -3.78
N THR A 99 -0.01 9.23 -4.21
CA THR A 99 1.18 8.37 -4.20
C THR A 99 1.08 7.29 -5.26
N GLU A 100 2.24 6.93 -5.79
CA GLU A 100 2.47 5.70 -6.56
C GLU A 100 3.63 4.95 -5.93
N ALA A 101 3.50 3.64 -5.79
CA ALA A 101 4.55 2.82 -5.20
C ALA A 101 4.61 1.45 -5.86
N SER A 102 5.78 0.84 -5.79
CA SER A 102 5.99 -0.56 -6.17
C SER A 102 6.76 -1.26 -5.07
N LEU A 103 6.23 -2.39 -4.60
CA LEU A 103 6.82 -3.15 -3.51
C LEU A 103 6.98 -4.61 -3.93
N THR A 104 7.99 -5.25 -3.37
CA THR A 104 8.21 -6.68 -3.58
C THR A 104 8.05 -7.43 -2.27
N TYR A 105 7.25 -8.48 -2.32
CA TYR A 105 6.96 -9.38 -1.21
C TYR A 105 7.52 -10.76 -1.53
N VAL A 106 8.04 -11.45 -0.54
CA VAL A 106 8.50 -12.83 -0.67
C VAL A 106 7.57 -13.75 0.11
N ALA A 107 7.12 -14.81 -0.54
CA ALA A 107 6.35 -15.87 0.13
C ALA A 107 7.25 -16.57 1.15
N THR A 108 6.73 -16.76 2.36
CA THR A 108 7.50 -17.36 3.45
C THR A 108 6.74 -18.53 4.07
N GLY A 109 7.49 -19.50 4.57
CA GLY A 109 6.93 -20.60 5.35
C GLY A 109 6.82 -20.24 6.85
N ALA A 110 6.36 -21.20 7.64
CA ALA A 110 6.27 -21.04 9.10
C ALA A 110 7.65 -20.79 9.74
N ASP A 111 8.73 -21.25 9.09
CA ASP A 111 10.11 -21.02 9.51
C ASP A 111 10.63 -19.63 9.10
N ARG A 112 9.79 -18.81 8.46
CA ARG A 112 10.10 -17.49 7.93
C ARG A 112 11.12 -17.48 6.79
N ARG A 113 11.38 -18.63 6.19
CA ARG A 113 12.26 -18.74 5.01
C ARG A 113 11.44 -18.62 3.74
N PRO A 114 12.07 -18.14 2.66
CA PRO A 114 11.38 -18.08 1.36
C PRO A 114 10.87 -19.46 0.91
N ARG A 115 9.71 -19.46 0.29
CA ARG A 115 9.12 -20.62 -0.36
C ARG A 115 8.63 -20.25 -1.74
N GLU A 116 8.39 -21.23 -2.57
CA GLU A 116 7.86 -20.95 -3.90
C GLU A 116 6.42 -20.45 -3.83
N VAL A 117 6.13 -19.47 -4.68
CA VAL A 117 4.76 -19.01 -4.89
C VAL A 117 4.04 -20.13 -5.67
N PRO A 118 2.87 -20.61 -5.19
CA PRO A 118 2.17 -21.64 -5.90
C PRO A 118 1.70 -21.16 -7.27
N PRO A 119 1.51 -22.09 -8.23
CA PRO A 119 0.96 -21.73 -9.55
C PRO A 119 -0.44 -21.14 -9.40
N GLY A 120 -0.71 -20.14 -10.17
CA GLY A 120 -1.96 -19.37 -10.08
C GLY A 120 -3.08 -19.88 -10.94
#